data_c8640f304375331382572f8d1c626fc2
#
_entry.id   c8640f304375331382572f8d1c626fc2
#
_cell.length_a   1.000
_cell.length_b   1.000
_cell.length_c   1.000
_cell.angle_alpha   90.00
_cell.angle_beta   90.00
_cell.angle_gamma   90.00
#
_symmetry.space_group_name_H-M   'P 1'
#
loop_
_entity.id
_entity.type
_entity.pdbx_description
1 polymer ?
#
loop_
_entity_poly.entity_id
_entity_poly.type
_entity_poly.pdbx_seq_one_letter_code
_entity_poly.pdbx_strand_id
1 'polypeptide(L)'
;MPIRIKGSARFPLEGVDWQRKLLIGGATGLLLELIFVGLTYLVSEEAAFGLAPYVVVLNFPALGYIYQTYAGTIRWELGTLPEWRDWPALLGRGLMVFGVGLAYGAIPLLVLLLGLGLLVKGGVMLFLGMVLMVLGVLAGIFSVFFLPMALARYIEQNRIEAAFHPALLWAGINAVLAEYVAVYLLSVGAHIGVGMVAAIPYLGPLLWPFLWFYLMLVLARLFGEICARTG
;
A
#
# COMPACT_ATOMS: atom_id res chain seq x y z
N MET A 1 -24.98 -0.49 6.68
CA MET A 1 -24.64 0.76 7.43
C MET A 1 -23.86 1.67 6.49
N PRO A 2 -24.15 2.98 6.41
CA PRO A 2 -23.37 3.88 5.55
C PRO A 2 -21.91 3.96 6.02
N ILE A 3 -21.00 4.09 5.06
CA ILE A 3 -19.56 4.22 5.34
C ILE A 3 -19.33 5.50 6.16
N ARG A 4 -18.64 5.41 7.28
CA ARG A 4 -18.32 6.55 8.15
C ARG A 4 -17.00 7.21 7.75
N ILE A 5 -16.91 7.76 6.53
CA ILE A 5 -15.68 8.39 6.00
C ILE A 5 -15.06 9.38 7.00
N LYS A 6 -15.87 10.27 7.59
CA LYS A 6 -15.38 11.24 8.59
C LYS A 6 -14.82 10.58 9.85
N GLY A 7 -15.42 9.48 10.31
CA GLY A 7 -14.93 8.72 11.46
C GLY A 7 -13.60 8.04 11.14
N SER A 8 -13.53 7.36 10.01
CA SER A 8 -12.31 6.66 9.60
C SER A 8 -11.15 7.61 9.30
N ALA A 9 -11.44 8.82 8.76
CA ALA A 9 -10.43 9.85 8.59
C ALA A 9 -9.89 10.39 9.92
N ARG A 10 -10.70 10.48 10.97
CA ARG A 10 -10.26 10.94 12.30
C ARG A 10 -9.60 9.85 13.13
N PHE A 11 -9.88 8.59 12.81
CA PHE A 11 -9.39 7.44 13.58
C PHE A 11 -7.88 7.46 13.90
N PRO A 12 -6.95 7.83 12.97
CA PRO A 12 -5.53 7.91 13.33
C PRO A 12 -5.18 9.02 14.33
N LEU A 13 -6.08 9.96 14.56
CA LEU A 13 -5.90 11.09 15.48
C LEU A 13 -6.61 10.86 16.82
N GLU A 14 -7.27 9.71 17.00
CA GLU A 14 -7.99 9.36 18.20
C GLU A 14 -7.11 8.55 19.17
N GLY A 15 -7.38 8.71 20.46
CA GLY A 15 -6.66 8.00 21.52
C GLY A 15 -5.45 8.74 22.07
N VAL A 16 -4.86 8.15 23.11
CA VAL A 16 -3.66 8.67 23.76
C VAL A 16 -2.44 8.41 22.87
N ASP A 17 -1.50 9.36 22.81
CA ASP A 17 -0.21 9.22 22.09
C ASP A 17 -0.30 9.01 20.56
N TRP A 18 -1.38 9.44 19.93
CA TRP A 18 -1.54 9.32 18.47
C TRP A 18 -0.40 10.00 17.68
N GLN A 19 0.10 11.16 18.17
CA GLN A 19 1.23 11.87 17.54
C GLN A 19 2.47 10.98 17.51
N ARG A 20 2.81 10.35 18.65
CA ARG A 20 3.96 9.43 18.74
C ARG A 20 3.80 8.26 17.78
N LYS A 21 2.59 7.69 17.68
CA LYS A 21 2.32 6.55 16.80
C LYS A 21 2.49 6.93 15.31
N LEU A 22 2.00 8.09 14.91
CA LEU A 22 2.17 8.60 13.56
C LEU A 22 3.63 9.00 13.26
N LEU A 23 4.31 9.63 14.23
CA LEU A 23 5.70 10.00 14.07
C LEU A 23 6.60 8.77 13.86
N ILE A 24 6.41 7.70 14.62
CA ILE A 24 7.20 6.46 14.43
C ILE A 24 6.99 5.91 13.02
N GLY A 25 5.74 5.77 12.55
CA GLY A 25 5.45 5.23 11.23
C GLY A 25 5.93 6.10 10.07
N GLY A 26 5.78 7.42 10.17
CA GLY A 26 6.31 8.36 9.19
C GLY A 26 7.84 8.41 9.19
N ALA A 27 8.46 8.33 10.37
CA ALA A 27 9.92 8.33 10.51
C ALA A 27 10.59 7.11 9.87
N THR A 28 9.96 5.93 9.87
CA THR A 28 10.50 4.75 9.16
C THR A 28 10.56 5.00 7.65
N GLY A 29 9.53 5.61 7.06
CA GLY A 29 9.51 6.02 5.66
C GLY A 29 10.53 7.12 5.35
N LEU A 30 10.61 8.15 6.19
CA LEU A 30 11.59 9.23 6.04
C LEU A 30 13.03 8.70 6.13
N LEU A 31 13.32 7.80 7.05
CA LEU A 31 14.65 7.17 7.17
C LEU A 31 15.03 6.41 5.90
N LEU A 32 14.09 5.65 5.33
CA LEU A 32 14.29 4.96 4.06
C LEU A 32 14.62 5.94 2.93
N GLU A 33 13.87 7.03 2.84
CA GLU A 33 14.09 8.06 1.82
C GLU A 33 15.45 8.74 1.99
N LEU A 34 15.82 9.12 3.22
CA LEU A 34 17.11 9.74 3.52
C LEU A 34 18.28 8.81 3.20
N ILE A 35 18.16 7.50 3.49
CA ILE A 35 19.19 6.53 3.15
C ILE A 35 19.31 6.41 1.62
N PHE A 36 18.19 6.31 0.90
CA PHE A 36 18.20 6.21 -0.56
C PHE A 36 18.83 7.44 -1.21
N VAL A 37 18.41 8.64 -0.78
CA VAL A 37 18.99 9.91 -1.22
C VAL A 37 20.47 10.00 -0.88
N GLY A 38 20.86 9.64 0.35
CA GLY A 38 22.25 9.60 0.78
C GLY A 38 23.09 8.67 -0.08
N LEU A 39 22.63 7.46 -0.37
CA LEU A 39 23.33 6.52 -1.25
C LEU A 39 23.47 7.07 -2.68
N THR A 40 22.43 7.71 -3.22
CA THR A 40 22.48 8.32 -4.56
C THR A 40 23.52 9.41 -4.66
N TYR A 41 23.55 10.33 -3.68
CA TYR A 41 24.43 11.51 -3.74
C TYR A 41 25.85 11.26 -3.19
N LEU A 42 26.01 10.38 -2.19
CA LEU A 42 27.30 10.15 -1.51
C LEU A 42 28.08 8.98 -2.10
N VAL A 43 27.40 8.05 -2.78
CA VAL A 43 28.05 6.86 -3.35
C VAL A 43 27.85 6.84 -4.87
N SER A 44 26.70 6.41 -5.36
CA SER A 44 26.27 6.47 -6.77
C SER A 44 24.82 6.07 -6.92
N GLU A 45 24.21 6.40 -8.08
CA GLU A 45 22.85 5.94 -8.41
C GLU A 45 22.80 4.40 -8.49
N GLU A 46 23.82 3.76 -9.07
CA GLU A 46 23.86 2.30 -9.18
C GLU A 46 23.90 1.64 -7.79
N ALA A 47 24.67 2.21 -6.85
CA ALA A 47 24.72 1.72 -5.47
C ALA A 47 23.36 1.88 -4.77
N ALA A 48 22.69 3.01 -4.98
CA ALA A 48 21.35 3.25 -4.42
C ALA A 48 20.35 2.22 -4.94
N PHE A 49 20.31 1.96 -6.25
CA PHE A 49 19.42 0.96 -6.85
C PHE A 49 19.81 -0.48 -6.44
N GLY A 50 21.11 -0.79 -6.37
CA GLY A 50 21.58 -2.11 -5.93
C GLY A 50 21.25 -2.43 -4.49
N LEU A 51 21.22 -1.42 -3.61
CA LEU A 51 20.92 -1.57 -2.19
C LEU A 51 19.43 -1.36 -1.86
N ALA A 52 18.63 -0.83 -2.79
CA ALA A 52 17.21 -0.58 -2.59
C ALA A 52 16.43 -1.77 -1.99
N PRO A 53 16.61 -3.04 -2.44
CA PRO A 53 15.91 -4.19 -1.86
C PRO A 53 16.20 -4.39 -0.37
N TYR A 54 17.40 -4.07 0.07
CA TYR A 54 17.81 -4.19 1.48
C TYR A 54 17.27 -3.03 2.32
N VAL A 55 17.24 -1.83 1.76
CA VAL A 55 16.77 -0.63 2.45
C VAL A 55 15.25 -0.68 2.64
N VAL A 56 14.50 -1.25 1.70
CA VAL A 56 13.03 -1.43 1.78
C VAL A 56 12.60 -2.21 3.03
N VAL A 57 13.45 -3.11 3.56
CA VAL A 57 13.17 -3.87 4.78
C VAL A 57 12.91 -2.94 5.98
N LEU A 58 13.51 -1.76 6.00
CA LEU A 58 13.31 -0.76 7.07
C LEU A 58 11.86 -0.26 7.15
N ASN A 59 11.09 -0.38 6.07
CA ASN A 59 9.68 0.02 6.06
C ASN A 59 8.71 -1.12 6.45
N PHE A 60 9.20 -2.36 6.61
CA PHE A 60 8.33 -3.49 6.98
C PHE A 60 7.62 -3.29 8.32
N PRO A 61 8.23 -2.71 9.38
CA PRO A 61 7.48 -2.44 10.60
C PRO A 61 6.27 -1.54 10.38
N ALA A 62 6.37 -0.50 9.52
CA ALA A 62 5.26 0.36 9.17
C ALA A 62 4.16 -0.39 8.40
N LEU A 63 4.54 -1.23 7.43
CA LEU A 63 3.59 -2.11 6.73
C LEU A 63 2.92 -3.10 7.69
N GLY A 64 3.68 -3.67 8.63
CA GLY A 64 3.14 -4.56 9.66
C GLY A 64 2.19 -3.85 10.62
N TYR A 65 2.44 -2.60 10.93
CA TYR A 65 1.55 -1.78 11.74
C TYR A 65 0.24 -1.45 11.01
N ILE A 66 0.31 -1.11 9.71
CA ILE A 66 -0.85 -0.92 8.85
C ILE A 66 -1.67 -2.22 8.78
N TYR A 67 -1.01 -3.37 8.59
CA TYR A 67 -1.65 -4.68 8.63
C TYR A 67 -2.35 -4.94 9.97
N GLN A 68 -1.70 -4.64 11.10
CA GLN A 68 -2.29 -4.81 12.43
C GLN A 68 -3.54 -3.95 12.61
N THR A 69 -3.51 -2.71 12.11
CA THR A 69 -4.68 -1.82 12.10
C THR A 69 -5.81 -2.40 11.25
N TYR A 70 -5.47 -2.92 10.08
CA TYR A 70 -6.43 -3.55 9.17
C TYR A 70 -7.07 -4.79 9.79
N ALA A 71 -6.25 -5.71 10.31
CA ALA A 71 -6.70 -6.94 10.94
C ALA A 71 -7.58 -6.69 12.18
N GLY A 72 -7.17 -5.75 13.05
CA GLY A 72 -7.97 -5.37 14.20
C GLY A 72 -9.29 -4.71 13.82
N THR A 73 -9.34 -3.99 12.69
CA THR A 73 -10.60 -3.44 12.16
C THR A 73 -11.53 -4.52 11.64
N ILE A 74 -11.02 -5.49 10.87
CA ILE A 74 -11.82 -6.62 10.36
C ILE A 74 -12.42 -7.43 11.50
N ARG A 75 -11.66 -7.64 12.59
CA ARG A 75 -12.11 -8.40 13.76
C ARG A 75 -12.98 -7.59 14.73
N TRP A 76 -13.25 -6.31 14.44
CA TRP A 76 -13.97 -5.39 15.32
C TRP A 76 -13.33 -5.20 16.71
N GLU A 77 -12.03 -5.45 16.82
CA GLU A 77 -11.26 -5.38 18.07
C GLU A 77 -10.64 -4.00 18.30
N LEU A 78 -10.63 -3.14 17.28
CA LEU A 78 -9.85 -1.91 17.26
C LEU A 78 -10.70 -0.67 17.55
N GLY A 79 -10.57 -0.11 18.75
CA GLY A 79 -11.16 1.19 19.12
C GLY A 79 -10.23 2.39 18.82
N THR A 80 -8.91 2.19 18.95
CA THR A 80 -7.86 3.20 18.74
C THR A 80 -6.67 2.56 18.05
N LEU A 81 -5.69 3.37 17.60
CA LEU A 81 -4.46 2.86 17.00
C LEU A 81 -3.73 1.87 17.93
N PRO A 82 -3.24 0.74 17.40
CA PRO A 82 -2.47 -0.22 18.19
C PRO A 82 -1.17 0.39 18.73
N GLU A 83 -0.53 -0.29 19.68
CA GLU A 83 0.77 0.11 20.19
C GLU A 83 1.91 -0.40 19.31
N TRP A 84 3.00 0.38 19.21
CA TRP A 84 4.24 -0.05 18.61
C TRP A 84 4.98 -1.02 19.56
N ARG A 85 4.53 -2.27 19.57
CA ARG A 85 5.11 -3.36 20.37
C ARG A 85 5.40 -4.53 19.45
N ASP A 86 6.25 -5.44 19.92
CA ASP A 86 6.56 -6.69 19.20
C ASP A 86 7.09 -6.41 17.77
N TRP A 87 8.20 -5.70 17.70
CA TRP A 87 8.87 -5.34 16.46
C TRP A 87 9.16 -6.54 15.53
N PRO A 88 9.58 -7.73 16.04
CA PRO A 88 9.74 -8.91 15.20
C PRO A 88 8.43 -9.33 14.52
N ALA A 89 7.30 -9.31 15.24
CA ALA A 89 6.00 -9.63 14.64
C ALA A 89 5.56 -8.57 13.62
N LEU A 90 5.85 -7.28 13.86
CA LEU A 90 5.58 -6.23 12.88
C LEU A 90 6.41 -6.41 11.60
N LEU A 91 7.70 -6.75 11.73
CA LEU A 91 8.56 -7.09 10.59
C LEU A 91 8.00 -8.27 9.79
N GLY A 92 7.62 -9.35 10.44
CA GLY A 92 7.06 -10.55 9.78
C GLY A 92 5.75 -10.25 9.05
N ARG A 93 4.83 -9.50 9.69
CA ARG A 93 3.58 -9.06 9.08
C ARG A 93 3.82 -8.13 7.90
N GLY A 94 4.77 -7.19 8.02
CA GLY A 94 5.14 -6.30 6.94
C GLY A 94 5.77 -7.01 5.75
N LEU A 95 6.64 -7.99 6.00
CA LEU A 95 7.19 -8.86 4.97
C LEU A 95 6.07 -9.61 4.21
N MET A 96 5.09 -10.14 4.95
CA MET A 96 3.94 -10.82 4.35
C MET A 96 3.11 -9.86 3.47
N VAL A 97 2.76 -8.67 3.97
CA VAL A 97 2.05 -7.64 3.18
C VAL A 97 2.82 -7.27 1.93
N PHE A 98 4.14 -7.05 2.08
CA PHE A 98 5.03 -6.77 0.95
C PHE A 98 5.06 -7.92 -0.06
N GLY A 99 5.17 -9.17 0.41
CA GLY A 99 5.16 -10.36 -0.44
C GLY A 99 3.87 -10.53 -1.23
N VAL A 100 2.70 -10.33 -0.59
CA VAL A 100 1.41 -10.34 -1.28
C VAL A 100 1.34 -9.19 -2.30
N GLY A 101 1.74 -7.97 -1.92
CA GLY A 101 1.78 -6.83 -2.83
C GLY A 101 2.70 -7.06 -4.02
N LEU A 102 3.89 -7.62 -3.78
CA LEU A 102 4.83 -7.97 -4.85
C LEU A 102 4.26 -9.03 -5.81
N ALA A 103 3.59 -10.04 -5.30
CA ALA A 103 2.94 -11.07 -6.13
C ALA A 103 1.85 -10.48 -7.03
N TYR A 104 1.03 -9.56 -6.51
CA TYR A 104 0.04 -8.82 -7.28
C TYR A 104 0.66 -7.83 -8.27
N GLY A 105 1.78 -7.22 -7.92
CA GLY A 105 2.51 -6.27 -8.75
C GLY A 105 3.42 -6.92 -9.81
N ALA A 106 3.78 -8.20 -9.66
CA ALA A 106 4.77 -8.85 -10.50
C ALA A 106 4.36 -8.88 -11.99
N ILE A 107 3.14 -9.29 -12.29
CA ILE A 107 2.64 -9.37 -13.68
C ILE A 107 2.56 -7.98 -14.32
N PRO A 108 1.89 -6.97 -13.72
CA PRO A 108 1.90 -5.62 -14.26
C PRO A 108 3.30 -5.07 -14.50
N LEU A 109 4.20 -5.26 -13.54
CA LEU A 109 5.57 -4.77 -13.63
C LEU A 109 6.32 -5.43 -14.81
N LEU A 110 6.23 -6.75 -14.96
CA LEU A 110 6.85 -7.44 -16.08
C LEU A 110 6.31 -6.96 -17.43
N VAL A 111 4.99 -6.74 -17.54
CA VAL A 111 4.38 -6.22 -18.77
C VAL A 111 4.87 -4.80 -19.06
N LEU A 112 4.98 -3.94 -18.04
CA LEU A 112 5.51 -2.58 -18.17
C LEU A 112 6.99 -2.59 -18.60
N LEU A 113 7.82 -3.43 -17.97
CA LEU A 113 9.24 -3.55 -18.34
C LEU A 113 9.43 -4.04 -19.77
N LEU A 114 8.65 -5.04 -20.21
CA LEU A 114 8.64 -5.49 -21.60
C LEU A 114 8.20 -4.38 -22.54
N GLY A 115 7.13 -3.68 -22.21
CA GLY A 115 6.65 -2.52 -22.98
C GLY A 115 7.73 -1.45 -23.13
N LEU A 116 8.38 -1.07 -22.04
CA LEU A 116 9.48 -0.10 -22.02
C LEU A 116 10.64 -0.55 -22.90
N GLY A 117 11.05 -1.83 -22.82
CA GLY A 117 12.10 -2.41 -23.64
C GLY A 117 11.79 -2.41 -25.14
N LEU A 118 10.51 -2.47 -25.53
CA LEU A 118 10.09 -2.37 -26.93
C LEU A 118 10.01 -0.92 -27.43
N LEU A 119 9.65 0.05 -26.56
CA LEU A 119 9.55 1.46 -26.94
C LEU A 119 10.85 1.99 -27.54
N VAL A 120 12.01 1.57 -26.99
CA VAL A 120 13.33 2.05 -27.43
C VAL A 120 13.79 1.48 -28.77
N LYS A 121 13.10 0.47 -29.33
CA LYS A 121 13.49 -0.18 -30.61
C LYS A 121 12.93 0.51 -31.85
N GLY A 122 11.93 1.38 -31.72
CA GLY A 122 11.33 2.10 -32.84
C GLY A 122 10.46 1.23 -33.76
N GLY A 123 9.91 1.84 -34.82
CA GLY A 123 9.09 1.13 -35.83
C GLY A 123 7.88 0.40 -35.25
N VAL A 124 7.61 -0.81 -35.72
CA VAL A 124 6.50 -1.62 -35.24
C VAL A 124 6.63 -1.96 -33.74
N MET A 125 7.88 -2.10 -33.23
CA MET A 125 8.15 -2.39 -31.83
C MET A 125 7.74 -1.25 -30.92
N LEU A 126 7.84 0.00 -31.36
CA LEU A 126 7.32 1.16 -30.63
C LEU A 126 5.80 1.03 -30.42
N PHE A 127 5.04 0.68 -31.46
CA PHE A 127 3.59 0.48 -31.33
C PHE A 127 3.25 -0.65 -30.35
N LEU A 128 3.92 -1.79 -30.46
CA LEU A 128 3.74 -2.91 -29.54
C LEU A 128 4.10 -2.51 -28.10
N GLY A 129 5.18 -1.75 -27.94
CA GLY A 129 5.60 -1.20 -26.64
C GLY A 129 4.51 -0.32 -26.01
N MET A 130 3.91 0.59 -26.78
CA MET A 130 2.80 1.43 -26.30
C MET A 130 1.59 0.59 -25.87
N VAL A 131 1.22 -0.42 -26.64
CA VAL A 131 0.13 -1.34 -26.28
C VAL A 131 0.43 -2.06 -24.96
N LEU A 132 1.64 -2.60 -24.79
CA LEU A 132 2.04 -3.25 -23.53
C LEU A 132 2.07 -2.29 -22.36
N MET A 133 2.50 -1.03 -22.56
CA MET A 133 2.44 -0.02 -21.51
C MET A 133 1.00 0.22 -21.04
N VAL A 134 0.04 0.36 -21.95
CA VAL A 134 -1.38 0.50 -21.61
C VAL A 134 -1.89 -0.72 -20.88
N LEU A 135 -1.60 -1.94 -21.38
CA LEU A 135 -2.02 -3.18 -20.75
C LEU A 135 -1.39 -3.35 -19.36
N GLY A 136 -0.12 -3.00 -19.18
CA GLY A 136 0.57 -3.05 -17.88
C GLY A 136 -0.04 -2.09 -16.86
N VAL A 137 -0.39 -0.87 -17.28
CA VAL A 137 -1.09 0.10 -16.41
C VAL A 137 -2.47 -0.43 -16.02
N LEU A 138 -3.26 -0.94 -16.96
CA LEU A 138 -4.58 -1.53 -16.68
C LEU A 138 -4.47 -2.72 -15.73
N ALA A 139 -3.51 -3.61 -15.97
CA ALA A 139 -3.24 -4.74 -15.08
C ALA A 139 -2.83 -4.28 -13.67
N GLY A 140 -2.04 -3.20 -13.56
CA GLY A 140 -1.67 -2.59 -12.28
C GLY A 140 -2.88 -2.05 -11.52
N ILE A 141 -3.74 -1.29 -12.18
CA ILE A 141 -4.99 -0.77 -11.60
C ILE A 141 -5.86 -1.93 -11.08
N PHE A 142 -5.99 -3.00 -11.88
CA PHE A 142 -6.75 -4.18 -11.51
C PHE A 142 -6.13 -4.91 -10.31
N SER A 143 -4.80 -5.07 -10.28
CA SER A 143 -4.09 -5.69 -9.15
C SER A 143 -4.29 -4.91 -7.85
N VAL A 144 -4.14 -3.58 -7.87
CA VAL A 144 -4.35 -2.72 -6.71
C VAL A 144 -5.82 -2.76 -6.25
N PHE A 145 -6.77 -2.91 -7.18
CA PHE A 145 -8.19 -3.06 -6.83
C PHE A 145 -8.48 -4.32 -6.01
N PHE A 146 -7.82 -5.45 -6.30
CA PHE A 146 -8.03 -6.69 -5.56
C PHE A 146 -7.25 -6.76 -4.24
N LEU A 147 -6.16 -6.03 -4.09
CA LEU A 147 -5.24 -6.14 -2.97
C LEU A 147 -5.87 -5.99 -1.58
N PRO A 148 -6.77 -5.01 -1.31
CA PRO A 148 -7.41 -4.91 0.00
C PRO A 148 -8.24 -6.16 0.34
N MET A 149 -9.04 -6.68 -0.60
CA MET A 149 -9.83 -7.89 -0.37
C MET A 149 -8.94 -9.13 -0.20
N ALA A 150 -7.83 -9.22 -0.94
CA ALA A 150 -6.87 -10.30 -0.82
C ALA A 150 -6.26 -10.35 0.59
N LEU A 151 -5.85 -9.21 1.13
CA LEU A 151 -5.35 -9.11 2.50
C LEU A 151 -6.44 -9.43 3.53
N ALA A 152 -7.70 -9.02 3.29
CA ALA A 152 -8.82 -9.36 4.16
C ALA A 152 -9.04 -10.87 4.25
N ARG A 153 -9.08 -11.57 3.11
CA ARG A 153 -9.24 -13.03 3.08
C ARG A 153 -8.07 -13.77 3.73
N TYR A 154 -6.84 -13.26 3.55
CA TYR A 154 -5.70 -13.76 4.30
C TYR A 154 -5.89 -13.62 5.82
N ILE A 155 -6.33 -12.45 6.29
CA ILE A 155 -6.56 -12.17 7.73
C ILE A 155 -7.63 -13.07 8.31
N GLU A 156 -8.73 -13.28 7.59
CA GLU A 156 -9.86 -14.10 8.03
C GLU A 156 -9.50 -15.59 8.12
N GLN A 157 -8.81 -16.12 7.10
CA GLN A 157 -8.53 -17.55 6.99
C GLN A 157 -7.17 -17.95 7.53
N ASN A 158 -6.29 -17.00 7.79
CA ASN A 158 -4.87 -17.20 8.16
C ASN A 158 -4.12 -18.17 7.20
N ARG A 159 -4.47 -18.11 5.90
CA ARG A 159 -3.91 -18.95 4.84
C ARG A 159 -3.57 -18.07 3.64
N ILE A 160 -2.32 -18.16 3.18
CA ILE A 160 -1.82 -17.30 2.08
C ILE A 160 -2.58 -17.58 0.77
N GLU A 161 -3.03 -18.82 0.55
CA GLU A 161 -3.77 -19.22 -0.65
C GLU A 161 -5.10 -18.46 -0.78
N ALA A 162 -5.70 -18.07 0.35
CA ALA A 162 -6.95 -17.29 0.35
C ALA A 162 -6.78 -15.91 -0.34
N ALA A 163 -5.58 -15.32 -0.25
CA ALA A 163 -5.27 -14.06 -0.92
C ALA A 163 -5.20 -14.19 -2.44
N PHE A 164 -5.05 -15.40 -2.97
CA PHE A 164 -4.87 -15.66 -4.41
C PHE A 164 -6.02 -16.48 -5.02
N HIS A 165 -7.16 -16.59 -4.33
CA HIS A 165 -8.32 -17.33 -4.83
C HIS A 165 -9.34 -16.39 -5.52
N PRO A 166 -9.35 -16.29 -6.87
CA PRO A 166 -10.09 -15.24 -7.58
C PRO A 166 -11.59 -15.26 -7.30
N ALA A 167 -12.20 -16.46 -7.24
CA ALA A 167 -13.63 -16.60 -6.98
C ALA A 167 -14.01 -16.10 -5.57
N LEU A 168 -13.17 -16.37 -4.56
CA LEU A 168 -13.37 -15.92 -3.19
C LEU A 168 -13.26 -14.39 -3.07
N LEU A 169 -12.27 -13.82 -3.76
CA LEU A 169 -12.05 -12.36 -3.78
C LEU A 169 -13.22 -11.66 -4.47
N TRP A 170 -13.62 -12.15 -5.65
CA TRP A 170 -14.72 -11.58 -6.40
C TRP A 170 -16.05 -11.67 -5.66
N ALA A 171 -16.34 -12.81 -5.03
CA ALA A 171 -17.54 -12.98 -4.21
C ALA A 171 -17.58 -11.95 -3.06
N GLY A 172 -16.44 -11.75 -2.37
CA GLY A 172 -16.32 -10.76 -1.31
C GLY A 172 -16.53 -9.33 -1.80
N ILE A 173 -15.87 -8.94 -2.89
CA ILE A 173 -16.02 -7.60 -3.49
C ILE A 173 -17.48 -7.39 -3.95
N ASN A 174 -18.08 -8.38 -4.60
CA ASN A 174 -19.43 -8.25 -5.16
C ASN A 174 -20.50 -8.08 -4.06
N ALA A 175 -20.29 -8.68 -2.89
CA ALA A 175 -21.19 -8.52 -1.74
C ALA A 175 -21.27 -7.08 -1.21
N VAL A 176 -20.24 -6.27 -1.45
CA VAL A 176 -20.11 -4.87 -0.97
C VAL A 176 -19.64 -3.92 -2.09
N LEU A 177 -20.00 -4.22 -3.34
CA LEU A 177 -19.40 -3.61 -4.54
C LEU A 177 -19.49 -2.08 -4.54
N ALA A 178 -20.64 -1.52 -4.21
CA ALA A 178 -20.84 -0.07 -4.26
C ALA A 178 -19.94 0.66 -3.26
N GLU A 179 -19.88 0.16 -2.02
CA GLU A 179 -19.02 0.71 -0.98
C GLU A 179 -17.55 0.50 -1.29
N TYR A 180 -17.20 -0.68 -1.79
CA TYR A 180 -15.83 -1.02 -2.14
C TYR A 180 -15.29 -0.11 -3.24
N VAL A 181 -16.05 0.07 -4.33
CA VAL A 181 -15.68 0.97 -5.44
C VAL A 181 -15.60 2.42 -4.96
N ALA A 182 -16.53 2.87 -4.12
CA ALA A 182 -16.51 4.24 -3.60
C ALA A 182 -15.23 4.50 -2.77
N VAL A 183 -14.83 3.56 -1.89
CA VAL A 183 -13.59 3.69 -1.10
C VAL A 183 -12.36 3.54 -1.98
N TYR A 184 -12.39 2.67 -2.99
CA TYR A 184 -11.30 2.55 -3.94
C TYR A 184 -11.07 3.87 -4.71
N LEU A 185 -12.12 4.49 -5.26
CA LEU A 185 -12.01 5.78 -5.94
C LEU A 185 -11.54 6.90 -4.99
N LEU A 186 -12.06 6.91 -3.75
CA LEU A 186 -11.57 7.82 -2.71
C LEU A 186 -10.07 7.61 -2.46
N SER A 187 -9.61 6.36 -2.39
CA SER A 187 -8.20 6.03 -2.18
C SER A 187 -7.32 6.54 -3.31
N VAL A 188 -7.75 6.39 -4.57
CA VAL A 188 -7.04 6.92 -5.75
C VAL A 188 -6.93 8.44 -5.65
N GLY A 189 -8.04 9.14 -5.39
CA GLY A 189 -8.03 10.60 -5.24
C GLY A 189 -7.12 11.07 -4.09
N ALA A 190 -7.15 10.37 -2.95
CA ALA A 190 -6.30 10.69 -1.80
C ALA A 190 -4.81 10.46 -2.10
N HIS A 191 -4.44 9.39 -2.81
CA HIS A 191 -3.06 9.17 -3.24
C HIS A 191 -2.57 10.25 -4.21
N ILE A 192 -3.43 10.69 -5.14
CA ILE A 192 -3.12 11.82 -6.02
C ILE A 192 -2.86 13.08 -5.18
N GLY A 193 -3.75 13.38 -4.21
CA GLY A 193 -3.57 14.54 -3.32
C GLY A 193 -2.27 14.49 -2.53
N VAL A 194 -1.93 13.35 -1.94
CA VAL A 194 -0.65 13.16 -1.22
C VAL A 194 0.53 13.26 -2.18
N GLY A 195 0.42 12.71 -3.40
CA GLY A 195 1.44 12.84 -4.45
C GLY A 195 1.67 14.30 -4.89
N MET A 196 0.63 15.13 -4.96
CA MET A 196 0.77 16.55 -5.24
C MET A 196 1.56 17.29 -4.14
N VAL A 197 1.36 16.91 -2.87
CA VAL A 197 2.17 17.46 -1.76
C VAL A 197 3.61 16.99 -1.88
N ALA A 198 3.84 15.72 -2.22
CA ALA A 198 5.19 15.18 -2.43
C ALA A 198 5.99 15.93 -3.53
N ALA A 199 5.30 16.51 -4.52
CA ALA A 199 5.92 17.27 -5.59
C ALA A 199 6.41 18.68 -5.18
N ILE A 200 6.08 19.16 -3.97
CA ILE A 200 6.55 20.46 -3.47
C ILE A 200 8.05 20.36 -3.14
N PRO A 201 8.93 21.17 -3.76
CA PRO A 201 10.36 21.09 -3.51
C PRO A 201 10.70 21.25 -2.01
N TYR A 202 11.64 20.47 -1.52
CA TYR A 202 12.13 20.39 -0.13
C TYR A 202 11.10 19.98 0.91
N LEU A 203 9.89 20.53 0.86
CA LEU A 203 8.83 20.24 1.85
C LEU A 203 8.13 18.91 1.56
N GLY A 204 7.93 18.61 0.28
CA GLY A 204 7.25 17.39 -0.16
C GLY A 204 7.92 16.12 0.34
N PRO A 205 9.20 15.90 0.05
CA PRO A 205 9.94 14.73 0.56
C PRO A 205 9.91 14.60 2.08
N LEU A 206 9.96 15.72 2.81
CA LEU A 206 9.88 15.69 4.27
C LEU A 206 8.49 15.30 4.79
N LEU A 207 7.42 15.74 4.17
CA LEU A 207 6.04 15.50 4.62
C LEU A 207 5.44 14.21 4.07
N TRP A 208 5.85 13.80 2.87
CA TRP A 208 5.33 12.65 2.15
C TRP A 208 5.25 11.36 2.99
N PRO A 209 6.30 10.91 3.72
CA PRO A 209 6.23 9.66 4.46
C PRO A 209 5.18 9.67 5.56
N PHE A 210 4.99 10.82 6.22
CA PHE A 210 3.98 10.99 7.28
C PHE A 210 2.56 11.01 6.72
N LEU A 211 2.34 11.75 5.63
CA LEU A 211 1.04 11.82 4.96
C LEU A 211 0.65 10.47 4.35
N TRP A 212 1.60 9.78 3.74
CA TRP A 212 1.39 8.45 3.20
C TRP A 212 1.03 7.45 4.29
N PHE A 213 1.79 7.43 5.39
CA PHE A 213 1.51 6.53 6.52
C PHE A 213 0.13 6.82 7.13
N TYR A 214 -0.20 8.09 7.35
CA TYR A 214 -1.53 8.50 7.82
C TYR A 214 -2.65 8.03 6.87
N LEU A 215 -2.48 8.27 5.56
CA LEU A 215 -3.43 7.83 4.55
C LEU A 215 -3.62 6.31 4.58
N MET A 216 -2.55 5.55 4.68
CA MET A 216 -2.63 4.08 4.73
C MET A 216 -3.39 3.58 5.97
N LEU A 217 -3.28 4.24 7.13
CA LEU A 217 -4.07 3.92 8.31
C LEU A 217 -5.57 4.21 8.11
N VAL A 218 -5.89 5.35 7.49
CA VAL A 218 -7.28 5.69 7.13
C VAL A 218 -7.87 4.65 6.17
N LEU A 219 -7.11 4.26 5.15
CA LEU A 219 -7.55 3.25 4.18
C LEU A 219 -7.67 1.86 4.81
N ALA A 220 -6.74 1.49 5.70
CA ALA A 220 -6.83 0.25 6.47
C ALA A 220 -8.12 0.21 7.30
N ARG A 221 -8.52 1.33 7.90
CA ARG A 221 -9.79 1.42 8.61
C ARG A 221 -11.00 1.31 7.68
N LEU A 222 -11.02 2.09 6.57
CA LEU A 222 -12.13 2.11 5.62
C LEU A 222 -12.36 0.74 4.96
N PHE A 223 -11.31 0.17 4.38
CA PHE A 223 -11.42 -1.16 3.76
C PHE A 223 -11.70 -2.25 4.78
N GLY A 224 -11.12 -2.14 6.01
CA GLY A 224 -11.37 -3.08 7.09
C GLY A 224 -12.85 -3.14 7.48
N GLU A 225 -13.50 -1.98 7.64
CA GLU A 225 -14.94 -1.89 7.96
C GLU A 225 -15.84 -2.47 6.85
N ILE A 226 -15.43 -2.34 5.58
CA ILE A 226 -16.19 -2.89 4.44
C ILE A 226 -15.97 -4.39 4.34
N CYS A 227 -14.72 -4.84 4.37
CA CYS A 227 -14.39 -6.25 4.24
C CYS A 227 -14.91 -7.10 5.41
N ALA A 228 -14.95 -6.55 6.63
CA ALA A 228 -15.55 -7.21 7.80
C ALA A 228 -17.03 -7.60 7.64
N ARG A 229 -17.72 -7.06 6.63
CA ARG A 229 -19.13 -7.40 6.33
C ARG A 229 -19.28 -8.58 5.37
N THR A 230 -18.19 -9.09 4.86
CA THR A 230 -18.18 -10.14 3.82
C THR A 230 -17.71 -11.49 4.36
N GLY A 231 -17.33 -11.55 5.64
CA GLY A 231 -16.90 -12.76 6.38
C GLY A 231 -18.02 -13.47 7.07
#